data_eeb4b9dbb7dd3b64b88a6e698b5f1dca
#
_entry.id   eeb4b9dbb7dd3b64b88a6e698b5f1dca
#
_cell.length_a   1.000
_cell.length_b   1.000
_cell.length_c   1.000
_cell.angle_alpha   90.00
_cell.angle_beta   90.00
_cell.angle_gamma   90.00
#
_symmetry.space_group_name_H-M   'P 1'
#
loop_
_entity.id
_entity.type
_entity.pdbx_description
1 polymer ?
#
loop_
_entity_poly.entity_id
_entity_poly.type
_entity_poly.pdbx_seq_one_letter_code
_entity_poly.pdbx_strand_id
1 'polypeptide(L)'
;VGIAKLIANKAPNVWKASMLTMDKSQSLNLIQKELLFCTNEYFYGKSRPYVQTFICQHPLYQWPLCFDLRHDPNIYLKMPIQELTAALKKQPKFIRTVRHNKHPVIMNPSYGEKFDEYKLIGINKLKARAKLVKDNKEFAEKIISIKRSEVEEKEQSKSQEDLYNEESIYAKFTSAEDNKVMPEFHKADWSKKLSVIAKFKDERLKYFGKKLLYMEKPEILSKSDYNLIHKDTAKKLLSTNNEKWNTIPRTYSEIDTLRAKFEKEQQPDKLVILDEINAYVEELEKIYSSA
;
A
#
# COMPACT_ATOMS: atom_id res chain seq x y z
N VAL A 1 24.12 13.69 5.30
CA VAL A 1 25.58 13.41 5.10
C VAL A 1 26.18 12.81 6.36
N GLY A 2 25.93 13.36 7.59
CA GLY A 2 26.55 12.88 8.85
C GLY A 2 26.25 11.41 9.19
N ILE A 3 24.96 10.99 9.12
CA ILE A 3 24.53 9.61 9.40
C ILE A 3 25.16 8.63 8.41
N ALA A 4 25.19 8.95 7.11
CA ALA A 4 25.78 8.09 6.09
C ALA A 4 27.30 7.87 6.36
N LYS A 5 28.04 8.93 6.68
CA LYS A 5 29.46 8.81 7.08
C LYS A 5 29.64 7.96 8.34
N LEU A 6 28.77 8.14 9.33
CA LEU A 6 28.81 7.35 10.57
C LEU A 6 28.62 5.86 10.28
N ILE A 7 27.61 5.49 9.47
CA ILE A 7 27.35 4.10 9.08
C ILE A 7 28.52 3.54 8.27
N ALA A 8 29.04 4.29 7.29
CA ALA A 8 30.17 3.86 6.48
C ALA A 8 31.41 3.55 7.32
N ASN A 9 31.67 4.37 8.36
CA ASN A 9 32.84 4.22 9.24
C ASN A 9 32.63 3.17 10.33
N LYS A 10 31.48 3.15 10.98
CA LYS A 10 31.21 2.28 12.14
C LYS A 10 30.67 0.90 11.78
N ALA A 11 30.00 0.78 10.61
CA ALA A 11 29.39 -0.45 10.13
C ALA A 11 29.60 -0.64 8.60
N PRO A 12 30.85 -0.78 8.14
CA PRO A 12 31.19 -0.82 6.71
C PRO A 12 30.49 -1.95 5.94
N ASN A 13 30.22 -3.08 6.57
CA ASN A 13 29.47 -4.18 5.95
C ASN A 13 27.98 -3.84 5.72
N VAL A 14 27.36 -3.12 6.65
CA VAL A 14 26.00 -2.62 6.50
C VAL A 14 25.95 -1.59 5.38
N TRP A 15 26.92 -0.68 5.34
CA TRP A 15 27.05 0.30 4.26
C TRP A 15 27.18 -0.36 2.90
N LYS A 16 28.09 -1.32 2.75
CA LYS A 16 28.27 -2.09 1.50
C LYS A 16 26.98 -2.80 1.07
N ALA A 17 26.28 -3.46 2.00
CA ALA A 17 25.01 -4.13 1.71
C ALA A 17 23.93 -3.14 1.24
N SER A 18 23.85 -1.96 1.87
CA SER A 18 22.93 -0.90 1.46
C SER A 18 23.25 -0.35 0.07
N MET A 19 24.55 -0.20 -0.25
CA MET A 19 24.99 0.28 -1.57
C MET A 19 24.67 -0.70 -2.71
N LEU A 20 24.70 -2.01 -2.46
CA LEU A 20 24.34 -3.04 -3.44
C LEU A 20 22.90 -2.94 -3.95
N THR A 21 22.00 -2.37 -3.16
CA THR A 21 20.57 -2.28 -3.48
C THR A 21 20.10 -0.87 -3.80
N MET A 22 21.02 0.09 -3.94
CA MET A 22 20.70 1.48 -4.34
C MET A 22 20.12 1.57 -5.75
N ASP A 23 20.66 0.79 -6.68
CA ASP A 23 20.15 0.71 -8.04
C ASP A 23 19.15 -0.45 -8.18
N LYS A 24 17.96 -0.14 -8.73
CA LYS A 24 16.89 -1.12 -8.91
C LYS A 24 17.25 -2.26 -9.85
N SER A 25 18.05 -1.98 -10.89
CA SER A 25 18.46 -2.98 -11.88
C SER A 25 19.51 -3.91 -11.31
N GLN A 26 20.46 -3.39 -10.54
CA GLN A 26 21.44 -4.18 -9.81
C GLN A 26 20.78 -5.08 -8.77
N SER A 27 19.81 -4.53 -8.00
CA SER A 27 19.01 -5.29 -7.03
C SER A 27 18.26 -6.44 -7.70
N LEU A 28 17.60 -6.18 -8.83
CA LEU A 28 16.88 -7.20 -9.59
C LEU A 28 17.82 -8.28 -10.11
N ASN A 29 18.94 -7.87 -10.71
CA ASN A 29 19.94 -8.79 -11.26
C ASN A 29 20.53 -9.71 -10.17
N LEU A 30 20.82 -9.17 -8.98
CA LEU A 30 21.30 -9.94 -7.84
C LEU A 30 20.25 -10.99 -7.42
N ILE A 31 18.99 -10.58 -7.24
CA ILE A 31 17.90 -11.49 -6.87
C ILE A 31 17.73 -12.62 -7.89
N GLN A 32 17.85 -12.32 -9.18
CA GLN A 32 17.68 -13.32 -10.25
C GLN A 32 18.86 -14.27 -10.40
N LYS A 33 20.10 -13.76 -10.24
CA LYS A 33 21.31 -14.56 -10.47
C LYS A 33 21.66 -15.46 -9.29
N GLU A 34 21.51 -14.95 -8.07
CA GLU A 34 21.88 -15.73 -6.88
C GLU A 34 21.01 -16.98 -6.74
N LEU A 35 21.63 -18.09 -6.38
CA LEU A 35 20.89 -19.32 -6.10
C LEU A 35 19.93 -19.14 -4.94
N LEU A 36 20.43 -18.52 -3.88
CA LEU A 36 19.64 -18.11 -2.72
C LEU A 36 20.25 -16.85 -2.11
N PHE A 37 19.42 -16.07 -1.45
CA PHE A 37 19.82 -14.84 -0.75
C PHE A 37 18.94 -14.66 0.50
N CYS A 38 19.40 -13.83 1.43
CA CYS A 38 18.63 -13.50 2.63
C CYS A 38 18.12 -12.06 2.53
N THR A 39 16.81 -11.83 2.74
CA THR A 39 16.26 -10.50 2.99
C THR A 39 15.93 -10.35 4.47
N ASN A 40 15.88 -9.10 4.93
CA ASN A 40 15.42 -8.81 6.27
C ASN A 40 14.26 -7.82 6.22
N GLU A 41 13.16 -8.19 6.86
CA GLU A 41 12.00 -7.33 7.05
C GLU A 41 11.91 -6.95 8.53
N TYR A 42 11.50 -5.71 8.79
CA TYR A 42 11.36 -5.21 10.15
C TYR A 42 9.89 -4.88 10.43
N PHE A 43 9.30 -5.61 11.37
CA PHE A 43 7.91 -5.46 11.77
C PHE A 43 7.78 -5.34 13.28
N TYR A 44 7.07 -4.32 13.76
CA TYR A 44 6.76 -4.13 15.18
C TYR A 44 7.99 -4.27 16.09
N GLY A 45 9.10 -3.63 15.72
CA GLY A 45 10.32 -3.67 16.51
C GLY A 45 11.14 -4.96 16.37
N LYS A 46 10.73 -5.93 15.54
CA LYS A 46 11.42 -7.22 15.37
C LYS A 46 11.95 -7.38 13.95
N SER A 47 13.19 -7.82 13.88
CA SER A 47 13.85 -8.23 12.63
C SER A 47 13.40 -9.65 12.25
N ARG A 48 13.01 -9.83 10.99
CA ARG A 48 12.60 -11.13 10.43
C ARG A 48 13.37 -11.42 9.15
N PRO A 49 14.37 -12.29 9.21
CA PRO A 49 15.08 -12.71 8.02
C PRO A 49 14.28 -13.74 7.22
N TYR A 50 14.49 -13.72 5.91
CA TYR A 50 13.93 -14.68 4.98
C TYR A 50 14.99 -15.14 4.00
N VAL A 51 15.38 -16.42 4.09
CA VAL A 51 16.26 -17.05 3.07
C VAL A 51 15.37 -17.52 1.94
N GLN A 52 15.63 -16.99 0.74
CA GLN A 52 14.73 -17.12 -0.40
C GLN A 52 15.50 -17.44 -1.68
N THR A 53 14.76 -17.96 -2.66
CA THR A 53 15.22 -18.09 -4.04
C THR A 53 14.20 -17.47 -4.99
N PHE A 54 14.68 -16.91 -6.10
CA PHE A 54 13.84 -16.33 -7.14
C PHE A 54 13.02 -17.39 -7.87
N ILE A 55 11.75 -17.08 -8.14
CA ILE A 55 10.85 -17.92 -8.95
C ILE A 55 10.59 -17.23 -10.30
N CYS A 56 9.96 -16.06 -10.27
CA CYS A 56 9.52 -15.29 -11.44
C CYS A 56 9.29 -13.82 -11.06
N GLN A 57 8.99 -12.99 -12.07
CA GLN A 57 8.51 -11.63 -11.85
C GLN A 57 6.98 -11.60 -11.83
N HIS A 58 6.42 -10.74 -10.98
CA HIS A 58 4.99 -10.47 -10.98
C HIS A 58 4.56 -9.85 -12.32
N PRO A 59 3.52 -10.38 -13.01
CA PRO A 59 3.20 -9.98 -14.38
C PRO A 59 2.87 -8.49 -14.55
N LEU A 60 2.25 -7.86 -13.54
CA LEU A 60 1.91 -6.43 -13.60
C LEU A 60 3.01 -5.55 -12.98
N TYR A 61 3.44 -5.85 -11.77
CA TYR A 61 4.32 -4.95 -11.01
C TYR A 61 5.82 -5.16 -11.27
N GLN A 62 6.18 -6.21 -12.01
CA GLN A 62 7.57 -6.61 -12.30
C GLN A 62 8.41 -6.87 -11.05
N TRP A 63 7.80 -7.02 -9.89
CA TRP A 63 8.49 -7.34 -8.65
C TRP A 63 8.87 -8.81 -8.61
N PRO A 64 10.09 -9.16 -8.16
CA PRO A 64 10.48 -10.55 -7.91
C PRO A 64 9.53 -11.24 -6.93
N LEU A 65 9.05 -12.40 -7.33
CA LEU A 65 8.38 -13.38 -6.49
C LEU A 65 9.38 -14.44 -6.12
N CYS A 66 9.56 -14.66 -4.82
CA CYS A 66 10.60 -15.52 -4.30
C CYS A 66 10.01 -16.57 -3.35
N PHE A 67 10.60 -17.76 -3.35
CA PHE A 67 10.19 -18.86 -2.50
C PHE A 67 10.94 -18.78 -1.16
N ASP A 68 10.22 -18.81 -0.05
CA ASP A 68 10.80 -18.87 1.31
C ASP A 68 11.24 -20.29 1.61
N LEU A 69 12.55 -20.50 1.72
CA LEU A 69 13.17 -21.82 1.85
C LEU A 69 12.97 -22.51 3.20
N ARG A 70 12.24 -21.88 4.15
CA ARG A 70 11.72 -22.59 5.34
C ARG A 70 10.76 -23.69 4.94
N HIS A 71 9.98 -23.44 3.91
CA HIS A 71 9.01 -24.40 3.39
C HIS A 71 9.72 -25.46 2.53
N ASP A 72 9.19 -26.69 2.54
CA ASP A 72 9.69 -27.73 1.65
C ASP A 72 9.07 -27.54 0.24
N PRO A 73 9.89 -27.29 -0.79
CA PRO A 73 9.37 -27.08 -2.14
C PRO A 73 8.61 -28.30 -2.70
N ASN A 74 8.98 -29.51 -2.30
CA ASN A 74 8.33 -30.74 -2.80
C ASN A 74 6.82 -30.75 -2.53
N ILE A 75 6.35 -30.06 -1.51
CA ILE A 75 4.94 -29.93 -1.19
C ILE A 75 4.19 -29.14 -2.27
N TYR A 76 4.82 -28.13 -2.88
CA TYR A 76 4.17 -27.12 -3.72
C TYR A 76 4.43 -27.30 -5.21
N LEU A 77 5.62 -27.79 -5.59
CA LEU A 77 6.09 -27.83 -6.99
C LEU A 77 5.15 -28.64 -7.91
N LYS A 78 4.60 -29.73 -7.40
CA LYS A 78 3.69 -30.63 -8.16
C LYS A 78 2.21 -30.36 -7.91
N MET A 79 1.87 -29.36 -7.07
CA MET A 79 0.47 -29.05 -6.76
C MET A 79 -0.31 -28.66 -8.02
N PRO A 80 -1.56 -29.13 -8.18
CA PRO A 80 -2.50 -28.59 -9.15
C PRO A 80 -2.70 -27.08 -8.92
N ILE A 81 -3.00 -26.35 -10.00
CA ILE A 81 -3.10 -24.88 -9.94
C ILE A 81 -4.17 -24.38 -8.94
N GLN A 82 -5.28 -25.11 -8.82
CA GLN A 82 -6.37 -24.76 -7.89
C GLN A 82 -5.94 -24.88 -6.43
N GLU A 83 -5.26 -25.99 -6.08
CA GLU A 83 -4.74 -26.22 -4.74
C GLU A 83 -3.62 -25.21 -4.40
N LEU A 84 -2.76 -24.93 -5.38
CA LEU A 84 -1.68 -23.94 -5.25
C LEU A 84 -2.25 -22.54 -5.01
N THR A 85 -3.33 -22.17 -5.71
CA THR A 85 -4.04 -20.89 -5.51
C THR A 85 -4.61 -20.79 -4.09
N ALA A 86 -5.19 -21.85 -3.58
CA ALA A 86 -5.68 -21.91 -2.20
C ALA A 86 -4.54 -21.86 -1.18
N ALA A 87 -3.41 -22.52 -1.45
CA ALA A 87 -2.23 -22.52 -0.61
C ALA A 87 -1.58 -21.12 -0.51
N LEU A 88 -1.57 -20.35 -1.59
CA LEU A 88 -1.04 -18.98 -1.62
C LEU A 88 -1.79 -18.01 -0.71
N LYS A 89 -3.05 -18.28 -0.40
CA LYS A 89 -3.88 -17.47 0.51
C LYS A 89 -3.63 -17.77 1.99
N LYS A 90 -3.00 -18.92 2.31
CA LYS A 90 -2.75 -19.38 3.68
C LYS A 90 -1.52 -18.72 4.31
N GLN A 91 -1.47 -18.73 5.64
CA GLN A 91 -0.30 -18.34 6.43
C GLN A 91 0.35 -19.60 7.04
N PRO A 92 1.66 -19.60 7.25
CA PRO A 92 2.64 -18.61 6.81
C PRO A 92 2.89 -18.65 5.29
N LYS A 93 3.15 -17.50 4.68
CA LYS A 93 3.38 -17.39 3.23
C LYS A 93 4.69 -18.06 2.83
N PHE A 94 4.62 -18.95 1.84
CA PHE A 94 5.79 -19.57 1.22
C PHE A 94 6.30 -18.83 -0.02
N ILE A 95 5.49 -17.93 -0.61
CA ILE A 95 5.93 -16.99 -1.65
C ILE A 95 5.92 -15.57 -1.08
N ARG A 96 7.03 -14.89 -1.28
CA ARG A 96 7.26 -13.52 -0.83
C ARG A 96 7.58 -12.62 -2.02
N THR A 97 7.13 -11.37 -1.94
CA THR A 97 7.42 -10.34 -2.94
C THR A 97 8.58 -9.49 -2.47
N VAL A 98 9.66 -9.44 -3.24
CA VAL A 98 10.79 -8.56 -2.97
C VAL A 98 10.67 -7.31 -3.85
N ARG A 99 10.44 -6.16 -3.21
CA ARG A 99 10.32 -4.88 -3.93
C ARG A 99 11.71 -4.31 -4.21
N HIS A 100 12.32 -4.74 -5.31
CA HIS A 100 13.68 -4.37 -5.70
C HIS A 100 13.90 -2.86 -5.90
N ASN A 101 12.82 -2.10 -6.12
CA ASN A 101 12.83 -0.64 -6.26
C ASN A 101 12.63 0.12 -4.94
N LYS A 102 12.63 -0.57 -3.80
CA LYS A 102 12.45 0.02 -2.45
C LYS A 102 13.60 -0.32 -1.50
N HIS A 103 14.82 -0.32 -2.00
CA HIS A 103 16.03 -0.61 -1.24
C HIS A 103 15.90 -1.83 -0.32
N PRO A 104 15.62 -3.03 -0.85
CA PRO A 104 15.53 -4.21 -0.01
C PRO A 104 16.88 -4.49 0.65
N VAL A 105 16.87 -4.83 1.92
CA VAL A 105 18.09 -5.30 2.59
C VAL A 105 18.35 -6.73 2.11
N ILE A 106 19.38 -6.91 1.28
CA ILE A 106 19.81 -8.21 0.76
C ILE A 106 21.16 -8.56 1.38
N MET A 107 21.22 -9.73 1.99
CA MET A 107 22.37 -10.21 2.75
C MET A 107 22.78 -11.59 2.27
N ASN A 108 24.00 -11.99 2.68
CA ASN A 108 24.48 -13.36 2.48
C ASN A 108 23.52 -14.35 3.16
N PRO A 109 23.21 -15.48 2.52
CA PRO A 109 22.32 -16.52 3.08
C PRO A 109 22.73 -17.05 4.46
N SER A 110 24.04 -17.05 4.77
CA SER A 110 24.55 -17.44 6.09
C SER A 110 24.02 -16.60 7.25
N TYR A 111 23.50 -15.41 6.96
CA TYR A 111 22.82 -14.59 7.98
C TYR A 111 21.55 -15.29 8.50
N GLY A 112 20.87 -16.02 7.64
CA GLY A 112 19.70 -16.82 8.01
C GLY A 112 20.01 -17.94 9.01
N GLU A 113 21.24 -18.48 8.98
CA GLU A 113 21.68 -19.55 9.92
C GLU A 113 21.75 -19.09 11.39
N LYS A 114 21.70 -17.78 11.65
CA LYS A 114 21.58 -17.23 13.01
C LYS A 114 20.18 -17.42 13.60
N PHE A 115 19.23 -17.89 12.82
CA PHE A 115 17.84 -18.08 13.21
C PHE A 115 17.50 -19.56 13.16
N ASP A 116 16.91 -20.07 14.24
CA ASP A 116 16.68 -21.50 14.43
C ASP A 116 15.91 -22.16 13.29
N GLU A 117 14.94 -21.43 12.71
CA GLU A 117 14.12 -21.91 11.58
C GLU A 117 14.95 -22.33 10.36
N TYR A 118 16.06 -21.62 10.07
CA TYR A 118 16.96 -21.95 8.95
C TYR A 118 18.16 -22.77 9.39
N LYS A 119 18.64 -22.54 10.62
CA LYS A 119 19.75 -23.30 11.21
C LYS A 119 19.45 -24.80 11.26
N LEU A 120 18.23 -25.17 11.69
CA LEU A 120 17.78 -26.56 11.74
C LEU A 120 17.71 -27.23 10.36
N ILE A 121 17.44 -26.45 9.30
CA ILE A 121 17.42 -26.96 7.94
C ILE A 121 18.83 -27.13 7.41
N GLY A 122 19.72 -26.20 7.70
CA GLY A 122 21.11 -26.17 7.25
C GLY A 122 21.31 -25.70 5.81
N ILE A 123 22.44 -25.03 5.55
CA ILE A 123 22.71 -24.36 4.29
C ILE A 123 22.70 -25.29 3.07
N ASN A 124 23.18 -26.53 3.21
CA ASN A 124 23.20 -27.48 2.10
C ASN A 124 21.78 -27.87 1.66
N LYS A 125 20.87 -28.09 2.61
CA LYS A 125 19.47 -28.40 2.31
C LYS A 125 18.73 -27.18 1.75
N LEU A 126 19.05 -25.97 2.24
CA LEU A 126 18.53 -24.72 1.66
C LEU A 126 18.96 -24.54 0.20
N LYS A 127 20.25 -24.81 -0.12
CA LYS A 127 20.76 -24.81 -1.50
C LYS A 127 20.05 -25.85 -2.39
N ALA A 128 19.84 -27.06 -1.88
CA ALA A 128 19.10 -28.10 -2.60
C ALA A 128 17.66 -27.67 -2.89
N ARG A 129 16.96 -27.14 -1.88
CA ARG A 129 15.60 -26.58 -2.06
C ARG A 129 15.56 -25.45 -3.09
N ALA A 130 16.53 -24.52 -3.02
CA ALA A 130 16.61 -23.41 -3.97
C ALA A 130 16.80 -23.90 -5.41
N LYS A 131 17.66 -24.91 -5.62
CA LYS A 131 17.86 -25.53 -6.93
C LYS A 131 16.57 -26.16 -7.46
N LEU A 132 15.87 -26.94 -6.64
CA LEU A 132 14.58 -27.53 -7.02
C LEU A 132 13.57 -26.49 -7.51
N VAL A 133 13.49 -25.34 -6.84
CA VAL A 133 12.58 -24.25 -7.22
C VAL A 133 13.04 -23.58 -8.51
N LYS A 134 14.32 -23.23 -8.64
CA LYS A 134 14.86 -22.54 -9.82
C LYS A 134 14.79 -23.39 -11.10
N ASP A 135 15.00 -24.69 -10.96
CA ASP A 135 14.99 -25.61 -12.10
C ASP A 135 13.55 -25.96 -12.54
N ASN A 136 12.52 -25.63 -11.75
CA ASN A 136 11.13 -25.97 -12.04
C ASN A 136 10.40 -24.82 -12.77
N LYS A 137 10.51 -24.81 -14.09
CA LYS A 137 9.86 -23.81 -14.95
C LYS A 137 8.33 -23.90 -14.88
N GLU A 138 7.77 -25.12 -14.82
CA GLU A 138 6.31 -25.32 -14.71
C GLU A 138 5.73 -24.65 -13.45
N PHE A 139 6.42 -24.75 -12.34
CA PHE A 139 6.01 -24.05 -11.11
C PHE A 139 6.01 -22.52 -11.29
N ALA A 140 7.05 -21.97 -11.92
CA ALA A 140 7.12 -20.54 -12.20
C ALA A 140 5.95 -20.09 -13.10
N GLU A 141 5.62 -20.85 -14.13
CA GLU A 141 4.48 -20.58 -15.04
C GLU A 141 3.14 -20.63 -14.29
N LYS A 142 2.93 -21.63 -13.43
CA LYS A 142 1.74 -21.70 -12.55
C LYS A 142 1.61 -20.45 -11.68
N ILE A 143 2.71 -19.99 -11.05
CA ILE A 143 2.69 -18.78 -10.23
C ILE A 143 2.36 -17.53 -11.07
N ILE A 144 2.95 -17.40 -12.26
CA ILE A 144 2.65 -16.29 -13.18
C ILE A 144 1.17 -16.29 -13.56
N SER A 145 0.62 -17.46 -13.93
CA SER A 145 -0.78 -17.60 -14.30
C SER A 145 -1.72 -17.20 -13.17
N ILE A 146 -1.47 -17.69 -11.94
CA ILE A 146 -2.29 -17.34 -10.76
C ILE A 146 -2.22 -15.83 -10.51
N LYS A 147 -1.02 -15.22 -10.59
CA LYS A 147 -0.88 -13.78 -10.36
C LYS A 147 -1.51 -12.94 -11.47
N ARG A 148 -1.59 -13.43 -12.69
CA ARG A 148 -2.31 -12.78 -13.78
C ARG A 148 -3.82 -12.79 -13.52
N SER A 149 -4.38 -13.94 -13.18
CA SER A 149 -5.81 -14.05 -12.83
C SER A 149 -6.18 -13.16 -11.65
N GLU A 150 -5.35 -13.08 -10.60
CA GLU A 150 -5.57 -12.16 -9.47
C GLU A 150 -5.61 -10.68 -9.90
N VAL A 151 -4.83 -10.29 -10.91
CA VAL A 151 -4.85 -8.93 -11.47
C VAL A 151 -6.13 -8.70 -12.27
N GLU A 152 -6.49 -9.64 -13.14
CA GLU A 152 -7.69 -9.58 -13.97
C GLU A 152 -8.97 -9.50 -13.11
N GLU A 153 -9.08 -10.33 -12.07
CA GLU A 153 -10.18 -10.29 -11.10
C GLU A 153 -10.28 -8.91 -10.41
N LYS A 154 -9.13 -8.34 -10.01
CA LYS A 154 -9.11 -7.01 -9.39
C LYS A 154 -9.47 -5.88 -10.35
N GLU A 155 -9.09 -5.99 -11.61
CA GLU A 155 -9.47 -5.00 -12.63
C GLU A 155 -10.96 -5.09 -12.95
N GLN A 156 -11.51 -6.31 -13.06
CA GLN A 156 -12.94 -6.52 -13.26
C GLN A 156 -13.77 -6.03 -12.07
N SER A 157 -13.33 -6.27 -10.84
CA SER A 157 -14.02 -5.78 -9.65
C SER A 157 -13.99 -4.25 -9.56
N LYS A 158 -12.89 -3.61 -9.97
CA LYS A 158 -12.79 -2.14 -10.01
C LYS A 158 -13.68 -1.51 -11.08
N SER A 159 -13.90 -2.19 -12.21
CA SER A 159 -14.78 -1.69 -13.27
C SER A 159 -16.27 -1.78 -12.90
N GLN A 160 -16.64 -2.55 -11.87
CA GLN A 160 -18.00 -2.70 -11.36
C GLN A 160 -18.31 -1.80 -10.15
N GLU A 161 -17.30 -1.28 -9.47
CA GLU A 161 -17.49 -0.29 -8.41
C GLU A 161 -17.49 1.10 -9.04
N ASP A 162 -18.58 1.85 -8.93
CA ASP A 162 -18.60 3.28 -9.18
C ASP A 162 -17.55 3.94 -8.27
N LEU A 163 -16.41 4.31 -8.88
CA LEU A 163 -15.35 5.00 -8.14
C LEU A 163 -15.88 6.34 -7.67
N TYR A 164 -15.84 6.60 -6.39
CA TYR A 164 -16.10 7.93 -5.87
C TYR A 164 -15.14 8.94 -6.49
N ASN A 165 -15.60 10.16 -6.67
CA ASN A 165 -14.78 11.21 -7.28
C ASN A 165 -13.41 11.34 -6.60
N GLU A 166 -13.36 11.21 -5.28
CA GLU A 166 -12.11 11.29 -4.49
C GLU A 166 -11.12 10.17 -4.80
N GLU A 167 -11.59 8.98 -5.16
CA GLU A 167 -10.75 7.85 -5.56
C GLU A 167 -10.24 8.00 -7.00
N SER A 168 -10.95 8.79 -7.81
CA SER A 168 -10.67 8.94 -9.24
C SER A 168 -9.39 9.72 -9.55
N ILE A 169 -8.81 10.43 -8.59
CA ILE A 169 -7.63 11.28 -8.81
C ILE A 169 -6.44 10.50 -9.40
N TYR A 170 -6.30 9.22 -9.01
CA TYR A 170 -5.24 8.33 -9.49
C TYR A 170 -5.68 7.39 -10.61
N ALA A 171 -6.89 7.52 -11.15
CA ALA A 171 -7.40 6.61 -12.17
C ALA A 171 -6.66 6.75 -13.51
N LYS A 172 -6.18 7.95 -13.82
CA LYS A 172 -5.37 8.23 -15.02
C LYS A 172 -4.43 9.42 -14.80
N PHE A 173 -3.38 9.50 -15.61
CA PHE A 173 -2.53 10.70 -15.64
C PHE A 173 -3.27 11.89 -16.22
N THR A 174 -2.91 13.08 -15.75
CA THR A 174 -3.42 14.34 -16.30
C THR A 174 -2.81 14.61 -17.68
N SER A 175 -3.58 15.28 -18.56
CA SER A 175 -3.10 15.65 -19.88
C SER A 175 -2.01 16.75 -19.81
N ALA A 176 -1.20 16.87 -20.85
CA ALA A 176 -0.20 17.95 -20.95
C ALA A 176 -0.87 19.34 -20.94
N GLU A 177 -2.11 19.44 -21.43
CA GLU A 177 -2.89 20.67 -21.46
C GLU A 177 -3.35 21.06 -20.05
N ASP A 178 -3.94 20.11 -19.31
CA ASP A 178 -4.35 20.33 -17.92
C ASP A 178 -3.15 20.64 -17.01
N ASN A 179 -2.00 19.99 -17.27
CA ASN A 179 -0.76 20.28 -16.54
C ASN A 179 -0.27 21.73 -16.70
N LYS A 180 -0.60 22.40 -17.82
CA LYS A 180 -0.30 23.83 -18.01
C LYS A 180 -1.27 24.74 -17.23
N VAL A 181 -2.51 24.29 -17.01
CA VAL A 181 -3.51 25.04 -16.25
C VAL A 181 -3.27 24.96 -14.74
N MET A 182 -2.68 23.86 -14.25
CA MET A 182 -2.42 23.69 -12.81
C MET A 182 -1.63 24.83 -12.16
N PRO A 183 -0.49 25.29 -12.70
CA PRO A 183 0.24 26.43 -12.15
C PRO A 183 -0.57 27.74 -12.15
N GLU A 184 -1.43 27.93 -13.17
CA GLU A 184 -2.32 29.08 -13.23
C GLU A 184 -3.35 29.02 -12.09
N PHE A 185 -3.93 27.86 -11.86
CA PHE A 185 -4.86 27.62 -10.74
C PHE A 185 -4.22 27.89 -9.37
N HIS A 186 -2.98 27.45 -9.18
CA HIS A 186 -2.27 27.68 -7.91
C HIS A 186 -1.99 29.16 -7.66
N LYS A 187 -1.59 29.90 -8.70
CA LYS A 187 -1.23 31.32 -8.61
C LYS A 187 -2.44 32.26 -8.59
N ALA A 188 -3.58 31.82 -9.08
CA ALA A 188 -4.78 32.66 -9.17
C ALA A 188 -5.31 33.06 -7.80
N ASP A 189 -5.74 34.30 -7.66
CA ASP A 189 -6.54 34.76 -6.53
C ASP A 189 -7.84 33.96 -6.43
N TRP A 190 -8.37 33.83 -5.23
CA TRP A 190 -9.59 33.06 -4.97
C TRP A 190 -10.74 33.42 -5.91
N SER A 191 -10.99 34.71 -6.12
CA SER A 191 -12.05 35.21 -7.03
C SER A 191 -11.91 34.78 -8.48
N LYS A 192 -10.68 34.42 -8.92
CA LYS A 192 -10.38 34.00 -10.30
C LYS A 192 -10.32 32.47 -10.44
N LYS A 193 -10.22 31.72 -9.34
CA LYS A 193 -10.06 30.27 -9.41
C LYS A 193 -11.19 29.59 -10.17
N LEU A 194 -12.43 30.05 -10.03
CA LEU A 194 -13.57 29.43 -10.73
C LEU A 194 -13.43 29.53 -12.27
N SER A 195 -12.94 30.66 -12.78
CA SER A 195 -12.68 30.83 -14.20
C SER A 195 -11.51 29.96 -14.70
N VAL A 196 -10.52 29.72 -13.84
CA VAL A 196 -9.40 28.82 -14.18
C VAL A 196 -9.86 27.35 -14.15
N ILE A 197 -10.73 26.96 -13.19
CA ILE A 197 -11.32 25.62 -13.15
C ILE A 197 -12.03 25.28 -14.46
N ALA A 198 -12.73 26.25 -15.07
CA ALA A 198 -13.40 26.06 -16.35
C ALA A 198 -12.46 25.69 -17.51
N LYS A 199 -11.16 26.03 -17.41
CA LYS A 199 -10.15 25.72 -18.45
C LYS A 199 -9.69 24.25 -18.41
N PHE A 200 -9.85 23.54 -17.30
CA PHE A 200 -9.51 22.13 -17.24
C PHE A 200 -10.41 21.33 -18.19
N LYS A 201 -9.79 20.38 -18.90
CA LYS A 201 -10.53 19.43 -19.75
C LYS A 201 -10.95 18.18 -18.97
N ASP A 202 -10.17 17.81 -17.95
CA ASP A 202 -10.45 16.66 -17.09
C ASP A 202 -11.51 17.02 -16.06
N GLU A 203 -12.66 16.35 -16.11
CA GLU A 203 -13.77 16.58 -15.18
C GLU A 203 -13.40 16.31 -13.71
N ARG A 204 -12.44 15.41 -13.46
CA ARG A 204 -11.93 15.18 -12.11
C ARG A 204 -11.28 16.45 -11.55
N LEU A 205 -10.47 17.14 -12.35
CA LEU A 205 -9.81 18.38 -11.92
C LEU A 205 -10.81 19.50 -11.70
N LYS A 206 -11.86 19.57 -12.52
CA LYS A 206 -12.98 20.51 -12.30
C LYS A 206 -13.69 20.22 -10.97
N TYR A 207 -14.00 18.94 -10.72
CA TYR A 207 -14.61 18.52 -9.46
C TYR A 207 -13.74 18.89 -8.26
N PHE A 208 -12.46 18.51 -8.26
CA PHE A 208 -11.55 18.82 -7.15
C PHE A 208 -11.32 20.32 -6.97
N GLY A 209 -11.24 21.08 -8.06
CA GLY A 209 -11.14 22.54 -8.00
C GLY A 209 -12.35 23.16 -7.32
N LYS A 210 -13.57 22.75 -7.71
CA LYS A 210 -14.82 23.21 -7.06
C LYS A 210 -14.92 22.74 -5.61
N LYS A 211 -14.50 21.51 -5.31
CA LYS A 211 -14.51 20.98 -3.93
C LYS A 211 -13.54 21.76 -3.04
N LEU A 212 -12.38 22.16 -3.57
CA LEU A 212 -11.46 23.03 -2.83
C LEU A 212 -12.10 24.40 -2.53
N LEU A 213 -12.80 25.00 -3.50
CA LEU A 213 -13.54 26.24 -3.28
C LEU A 213 -14.66 26.05 -2.24
N TYR A 214 -15.38 24.94 -2.30
CA TYR A 214 -16.40 24.61 -1.30
C TYR A 214 -15.85 24.56 0.13
N MET A 215 -14.63 24.04 0.31
CA MET A 215 -14.01 23.93 1.62
C MET A 215 -13.42 25.25 2.13
N GLU A 216 -12.81 26.03 1.24
CA GLU A 216 -11.97 27.18 1.63
C GLU A 216 -12.68 28.53 1.40
N LYS A 217 -13.54 28.63 0.38
CA LYS A 217 -14.19 29.86 -0.08
C LYS A 217 -15.55 29.56 -0.70
N PRO A 218 -16.51 29.00 0.08
CA PRO A 218 -17.82 28.58 -0.45
C PRO A 218 -18.63 29.71 -1.08
N GLU A 219 -18.41 30.96 -0.66
CA GLU A 219 -19.09 32.15 -1.17
C GLU A 219 -18.76 32.44 -2.65
N ILE A 220 -17.74 31.84 -3.22
CA ILE A 220 -17.35 32.00 -4.63
C ILE A 220 -18.15 31.06 -5.53
N LEU A 221 -18.67 29.97 -4.99
CA LEU A 221 -19.46 29.00 -5.75
C LEU A 221 -20.86 29.51 -6.07
N SER A 222 -21.38 29.07 -7.21
CA SER A 222 -22.84 29.22 -7.46
C SER A 222 -23.62 28.42 -6.41
N LYS A 223 -24.82 28.85 -6.10
CA LYS A 223 -25.74 28.12 -5.18
C LYS A 223 -25.98 26.68 -5.66
N SER A 224 -26.00 26.45 -6.96
CA SER A 224 -26.15 25.12 -7.56
C SER A 224 -24.92 24.24 -7.30
N ASP A 225 -23.72 24.75 -7.57
CA ASP A 225 -22.47 24.00 -7.33
C ASP A 225 -22.26 23.71 -5.85
N TYR A 226 -22.51 24.70 -4.99
CA TYR A 226 -22.48 24.54 -3.55
C TYR A 226 -23.39 23.41 -3.08
N ASN A 227 -24.69 23.48 -3.44
CA ASN A 227 -25.67 22.48 -3.03
C ASN A 227 -25.33 21.07 -3.53
N LEU A 228 -24.83 20.96 -4.77
CA LEU A 228 -24.45 19.66 -5.33
C LEU A 228 -23.32 19.00 -4.50
N ILE A 229 -22.27 19.77 -4.19
CA ILE A 229 -21.13 19.27 -3.42
C ILE A 229 -21.54 19.01 -1.98
N HIS A 230 -22.37 19.89 -1.39
CA HIS A 230 -22.85 19.75 -0.03
C HIS A 230 -23.66 18.47 0.16
N LYS A 231 -24.64 18.21 -0.73
CA LYS A 231 -25.43 16.98 -0.71
C LYS A 231 -24.60 15.71 -0.93
N ASP A 232 -23.65 15.74 -1.86
CA ASP A 232 -22.73 14.60 -2.08
C ASP A 232 -21.90 14.32 -0.82
N THR A 233 -21.41 15.37 -0.17
CA THR A 233 -20.64 15.26 1.07
C THR A 233 -21.52 14.74 2.22
N ALA A 234 -22.71 15.28 2.38
CA ALA A 234 -23.67 14.85 3.40
C ALA A 234 -24.04 13.37 3.25
N LYS A 235 -24.35 12.92 2.02
CA LYS A 235 -24.64 11.52 1.72
C LYS A 235 -23.51 10.59 2.15
N LYS A 236 -22.25 11.01 1.95
CA LYS A 236 -21.07 10.21 2.32
C LYS A 236 -20.86 10.19 3.83
N LEU A 237 -20.96 11.33 4.50
CA LEU A 237 -20.71 11.45 5.94
C LEU A 237 -21.81 10.81 6.79
N LEU A 238 -23.07 10.89 6.37
CA LEU A 238 -24.22 10.36 7.09
C LEU A 238 -24.57 8.91 6.72
N SER A 239 -23.80 8.27 5.83
CA SER A 239 -24.05 6.89 5.43
C SER A 239 -23.97 5.94 6.61
N THR A 240 -24.94 5.02 6.72
CA THR A 240 -24.98 3.91 7.68
C THR A 240 -24.39 2.62 7.10
N ASN A 241 -23.98 2.63 5.81
CA ASN A 241 -23.37 1.50 5.17
C ASN A 241 -21.91 1.29 5.63
N ASN A 242 -21.36 0.12 5.35
CA ASN A 242 -19.95 -0.15 5.59
C ASN A 242 -19.07 0.50 4.50
N GLU A 243 -18.86 1.81 4.64
CA GLU A 243 -18.09 2.61 3.70
C GLU A 243 -16.56 2.41 3.88
N LYS A 244 -15.79 2.80 2.86
CA LYS A 244 -14.31 2.77 2.87
C LYS A 244 -13.70 3.85 3.78
N TRP A 245 -14.47 4.85 4.19
CA TRP A 245 -14.08 5.95 5.09
C TRP A 245 -14.90 5.90 6.37
N ASN A 246 -14.51 6.72 7.35
CA ASN A 246 -15.29 6.90 8.55
C ASN A 246 -16.54 7.76 8.28
N THR A 247 -17.69 7.25 8.67
CA THR A 247 -18.95 7.97 8.65
C THR A 247 -19.31 8.49 10.04
N ILE A 248 -20.17 9.49 10.15
CA ILE A 248 -20.60 10.03 11.45
C ILE A 248 -21.17 8.92 12.35
N PRO A 249 -22.14 8.07 11.90
CA PRO A 249 -22.65 6.99 12.72
C PRO A 249 -21.57 6.00 13.20
N ARG A 250 -20.62 5.66 12.31
CA ARG A 250 -19.50 4.77 12.67
C ARG A 250 -18.57 5.43 13.68
N THR A 251 -18.31 6.73 13.54
CA THR A 251 -17.44 7.47 14.46
C THR A 251 -18.05 7.51 15.86
N TYR A 252 -19.35 7.73 16.02
CA TYR A 252 -20.00 7.63 17.32
C TYR A 252 -19.84 6.26 17.96
N SER A 253 -20.09 5.18 17.21
CA SER A 253 -19.91 3.81 17.73
C SER A 253 -18.45 3.53 18.13
N GLU A 254 -17.48 4.09 17.43
CA GLU A 254 -16.07 3.95 17.78
C GLU A 254 -15.70 4.76 19.02
N ILE A 255 -16.24 5.98 19.17
CA ILE A 255 -16.09 6.81 20.38
C ILE A 255 -16.62 6.08 21.60
N ASP A 256 -17.83 5.50 21.53
CA ASP A 256 -18.41 4.75 22.64
C ASP A 256 -17.57 3.54 23.04
N THR A 257 -17.07 2.80 22.05
CA THR A 257 -16.19 1.65 22.27
C THR A 257 -14.88 2.05 22.93
N LEU A 258 -14.26 3.14 22.46
CA LEU A 258 -13.00 3.64 23.01
C LEU A 258 -13.19 4.26 24.38
N ARG A 259 -14.32 4.92 24.63
CA ARG A 259 -14.68 5.50 25.94
C ARG A 259 -14.73 4.40 26.98
N ALA A 260 -15.52 3.34 26.77
CA ALA A 260 -15.62 2.21 27.68
C ALA A 260 -14.25 1.56 27.97
N LYS A 261 -13.38 1.48 26.96
CA LYS A 261 -12.02 0.97 27.11
C LYS A 261 -11.16 1.89 27.98
N PHE A 262 -11.13 3.20 27.71
CA PHE A 262 -10.26 4.15 28.39
C PHE A 262 -10.72 4.41 29.84
N GLU A 263 -12.02 4.33 30.13
CA GLU A 263 -12.55 4.33 31.48
C GLU A 263 -12.02 3.13 32.28
N LYS A 264 -12.10 1.93 31.70
CA LYS A 264 -11.58 0.70 32.31
C LYS A 264 -10.06 0.76 32.54
N GLU A 265 -9.33 1.34 31.59
CA GLU A 265 -7.88 1.49 31.66
C GLU A 265 -7.43 2.70 32.50
N GLN A 266 -8.34 3.49 33.06
CA GLN A 266 -8.10 4.70 33.85
C GLN A 266 -7.21 5.73 33.14
N GLN A 267 -7.55 6.05 31.88
CA GLN A 267 -6.81 6.97 31.02
C GLN A 267 -7.58 8.29 30.81
N PRO A 268 -7.65 9.21 31.79
CA PRO A 268 -8.48 10.41 31.73
C PRO A 268 -8.09 11.36 30.59
N ASP A 269 -6.78 11.49 30.28
CA ASP A 269 -6.32 12.35 29.19
C ASP A 269 -6.89 11.95 27.82
N LYS A 270 -7.11 10.63 27.62
CA LYS A 270 -7.73 10.14 26.36
C LYS A 270 -9.23 10.36 26.33
N LEU A 271 -9.89 10.41 27.48
CA LEU A 271 -11.32 10.73 27.54
C LEU A 271 -11.57 12.17 27.12
N VAL A 272 -10.70 13.11 27.53
CA VAL A 272 -10.79 14.51 27.08
C VAL A 272 -10.70 14.62 25.56
N ILE A 273 -9.76 13.90 24.94
CA ILE A 273 -9.63 13.87 23.47
C ILE A 273 -10.91 13.31 22.81
N LEU A 274 -11.50 12.26 23.39
CA LEU A 274 -12.76 11.70 22.87
C LEU A 274 -13.92 12.71 22.99
N ASP A 275 -13.96 13.51 24.04
CA ASP A 275 -14.97 14.54 24.22
C ASP A 275 -14.84 15.64 23.16
N GLU A 276 -13.60 16.06 22.86
CA GLU A 276 -13.33 17.03 21.78
C GLU A 276 -13.72 16.47 20.40
N ILE A 277 -13.39 15.21 20.13
CA ILE A 277 -13.79 14.55 18.87
C ILE A 277 -15.30 14.44 18.79
N ASN A 278 -15.98 14.06 19.86
CA ASN A 278 -17.45 13.97 19.89
C ASN A 278 -18.10 15.32 19.58
N ALA A 279 -17.64 16.38 20.23
CA ALA A 279 -18.16 17.74 19.97
C ALA A 279 -17.94 18.17 18.50
N TYR A 280 -16.79 17.85 17.92
CA TYR A 280 -16.52 18.10 16.50
C TYR A 280 -17.46 17.33 15.58
N VAL A 281 -17.71 16.05 15.87
CA VAL A 281 -18.61 15.20 15.07
C VAL A 281 -20.05 15.67 15.17
N GLU A 282 -20.50 16.13 16.34
CA GLU A 282 -21.83 16.74 16.53
C GLU A 282 -22.00 18.03 15.69
N GLU A 283 -20.94 18.84 15.60
CA GLU A 283 -20.97 20.04 14.74
C GLU A 283 -21.08 19.66 13.26
N LEU A 284 -20.30 18.67 12.81
CA LEU A 284 -20.40 18.15 11.44
C LEU A 284 -21.81 17.60 11.15
N GLU A 285 -22.38 16.84 12.07
CA GLU A 285 -23.74 16.32 11.91
C GLU A 285 -24.76 17.43 11.75
N LYS A 286 -24.70 18.49 12.56
CA LYS A 286 -25.59 19.67 12.42
C LYS A 286 -25.47 20.32 11.05
N ILE A 287 -24.25 20.46 10.52
CA ILE A 287 -23.98 21.06 9.21
C ILE A 287 -24.61 20.23 8.09
N TYR A 288 -24.51 18.91 8.14
CA TYR A 288 -24.85 18.04 7.03
C TYR A 288 -26.24 17.40 7.12
N SER A 289 -26.89 17.38 8.29
CA SER A 289 -28.22 16.78 8.46
C SER A 289 -29.33 17.56 7.75
N SER A 290 -29.07 18.83 7.40
CA SER A 290 -30.04 19.71 6.71
C SER A 290 -29.82 19.81 5.19
N ALA A 291 -28.93 18.98 4.61
CA ALA A 291 -28.48 19.05 3.22
C ALA A 291 -29.49 18.49 2.17
#